data_054cc7635dd2f8d3022a00a398c8efa2
#
_entry.id   054cc7635dd2f8d3022a00a398c8efa2
#
_cell.length_a   1.000
_cell.length_b   1.000
_cell.length_c   1.000
_cell.angle_alpha   90.00
_cell.angle_beta   90.00
_cell.angle_gamma   90.00
#
_symmetry.space_group_name_H-M   'P 1'
#
loop_
_entity.id
_entity.type
_entity.pdbx_description
1 polymer ?
#
loop_
_entity_poly.entity_id
_entity_poly.type
_entity_poly.pdbx_seq_one_letter_code
_entity_poly.pdbx_strand_id
1 'polypeptide(L)'
;DIAPDLNEVGVMLPANPLQHLLLQELQCPLVMTSGNLSGKPPAISNEQALADLQGIADGFLIHNRDIVQRMDDSGVRESGEMLRRARGYVPDALALPPGFKNVPPVLCLGADLKNTFCLVRGEQAVLSQHLGDLSDDGIQMQWREALRLMQNIYDFTPQYVVHDAHPGYVSSQWAREMNLPTQTVLHHHAHAAACLAEHLWPLDGGDVIALTLDGIGMGENGALWGGECLRVNYRECQHLGGLPAVALPGGDLAAKQPWRNLLAQCLRFVPEWQNYSETASVQQQNWSVLARAIERGINAPLASSCGRLFDAVAAALGCAPA
;
A
#
# COMPACT_ATOMS: atom_id res chain seq x y z
N ASP A 1 -8.34 24.43 -6.56
CA ASP A 1 -7.59 23.31 -7.17
C ASP A 1 -7.91 22.01 -6.46
N ILE A 2 -8.63 21.10 -7.18
CA ILE A 2 -9.01 19.78 -6.64
C ILE A 2 -8.05 18.68 -7.08
N ALA A 3 -7.21 18.91 -8.06
CA ALA A 3 -6.22 17.98 -8.58
C ALA A 3 -4.95 18.73 -9.01
N PRO A 4 -4.21 19.35 -8.08
CA PRO A 4 -3.02 20.12 -8.42
C PRO A 4 -1.99 19.20 -9.07
N ASP A 5 -1.38 19.68 -10.15
CA ASP A 5 -0.32 18.98 -10.90
C ASP A 5 -0.71 17.62 -11.50
N LEU A 6 -2.00 17.31 -11.56
CA LEU A 6 -2.55 16.10 -12.19
C LEU A 6 -3.29 16.44 -13.48
N ASN A 7 -3.21 15.54 -14.47
CA ASN A 7 -3.97 15.61 -15.72
C ASN A 7 -5.34 14.94 -15.63
N GLU A 8 -5.65 14.37 -14.49
CA GLU A 8 -6.88 13.62 -14.22
C GLU A 8 -7.60 14.22 -13.02
N VAL A 9 -8.93 14.17 -13.02
CA VAL A 9 -9.77 14.57 -11.90
C VAL A 9 -10.69 13.39 -11.53
N GLY A 10 -10.81 13.13 -10.22
CA GLY A 10 -11.74 12.13 -9.71
C GLY A 10 -13.18 12.64 -9.81
N VAL A 11 -14.07 11.84 -10.41
CA VAL A 11 -15.49 12.12 -10.49
C VAL A 11 -16.25 10.95 -9.89
N MET A 12 -17.28 11.22 -9.07
CA MET A 12 -18.14 10.19 -8.51
C MET A 12 -19.62 10.53 -8.74
N LEU A 13 -20.42 9.51 -8.92
CA LEU A 13 -21.88 9.64 -8.99
C LEU A 13 -22.48 9.48 -7.58
N PRO A 14 -23.65 10.07 -7.28
CA PRO A 14 -24.31 9.88 -6.01
C PRO A 14 -24.63 8.39 -5.79
N ALA A 15 -24.18 7.87 -4.64
CA ALA A 15 -24.26 6.44 -4.33
C ALA A 15 -25.43 6.08 -3.39
N ASN A 16 -26.16 7.06 -2.88
CA ASN A 16 -27.27 6.84 -1.95
C ASN A 16 -28.37 7.91 -2.11
N PRO A 17 -29.59 7.66 -1.60
CA PRO A 17 -30.70 8.58 -1.75
C PRO A 17 -30.45 10.00 -1.20
N LEU A 18 -29.71 10.13 -0.10
CA LEU A 18 -29.42 11.43 0.49
C LEU A 18 -28.56 12.30 -0.45
N GLN A 19 -27.54 11.71 -1.07
CA GLN A 19 -26.70 12.39 -2.06
C GLN A 19 -27.50 12.78 -3.31
N HIS A 20 -28.42 11.93 -3.78
CA HIS A 20 -29.32 12.27 -4.88
C HIS A 20 -30.20 13.46 -4.56
N LEU A 21 -30.83 13.49 -3.38
CA LEU A 21 -31.67 14.61 -2.96
C LEU A 21 -30.85 15.91 -2.82
N LEU A 22 -29.67 15.82 -2.23
CA LEU A 22 -28.78 16.99 -2.07
C LEU A 22 -28.40 17.58 -3.43
N LEU A 23 -27.97 16.77 -4.39
CA LEU A 23 -27.62 17.23 -5.73
C LEU A 23 -28.82 17.73 -6.52
N GLN A 24 -30.02 17.18 -6.30
CA GLN A 24 -31.26 17.65 -6.90
C GLN A 24 -31.62 19.07 -6.43
N GLU A 25 -31.38 19.38 -5.16
CA GLU A 25 -31.62 20.72 -4.63
C GLU A 25 -30.55 21.74 -5.07
N LEU A 26 -29.29 21.33 -5.08
CA LEU A 26 -28.17 22.24 -5.37
C LEU A 26 -27.95 22.49 -6.87
N GLN A 27 -28.32 21.53 -7.74
CA GLN A 27 -28.17 21.62 -9.20
C GLN A 27 -26.72 21.97 -9.66
N CYS A 28 -25.71 21.59 -8.90
CA CYS A 28 -24.31 21.83 -9.23
C CYS A 28 -23.41 20.69 -8.70
N PRO A 29 -22.25 20.46 -9.33
CA PRO A 29 -21.25 19.54 -8.79
C PRO A 29 -20.74 20.01 -7.42
N LEU A 30 -20.43 19.05 -6.53
CA LEU A 30 -19.88 19.31 -5.21
C LEU A 30 -18.46 18.76 -5.12
N VAL A 31 -17.59 19.43 -4.38
CA VAL A 31 -16.32 18.89 -3.95
C VAL A 31 -16.57 18.01 -2.74
N MET A 32 -16.24 16.72 -2.87
CA MET A 32 -16.44 15.72 -1.82
C MET A 32 -15.12 15.23 -1.29
N THR A 33 -15.03 15.07 0.02
CA THR A 33 -13.89 14.46 0.71
C THR A 33 -14.38 13.60 1.87
N SER A 34 -13.51 12.74 2.41
CA SER A 34 -13.83 11.95 3.59
C SER A 34 -13.98 12.83 4.84
N GLY A 35 -14.93 12.47 5.72
CA GLY A 35 -15.20 13.18 6.99
C GLY A 35 -14.23 12.73 8.08
N ASN A 36 -12.99 13.25 8.06
CA ASN A 36 -11.96 12.92 9.05
C ASN A 36 -10.96 14.07 9.23
N LEU A 37 -10.28 14.08 10.37
CA LEU A 37 -9.05 14.84 10.55
C LEU A 37 -7.91 14.21 9.70
N SER A 38 -6.98 15.04 9.23
CA SER A 38 -5.85 14.57 8.44
C SER A 38 -5.09 13.45 9.17
N GLY A 39 -4.86 12.33 8.47
CA GLY A 39 -4.19 11.16 9.01
C GLY A 39 -5.04 10.28 9.95
N LYS A 40 -6.33 10.60 10.15
CA LYS A 40 -7.27 9.77 10.91
C LYS A 40 -8.24 9.04 9.99
N PRO A 41 -8.77 7.88 10.40
CA PRO A 41 -9.83 7.22 9.66
C PRO A 41 -11.12 8.06 9.66
N PRO A 42 -11.97 7.97 8.61
CA PRO A 42 -13.26 8.63 8.58
C PRO A 42 -14.17 8.25 9.74
N ALA A 43 -14.88 9.24 10.29
CA ALA A 43 -15.88 9.04 11.33
C ALA A 43 -17.02 8.12 10.85
N ILE A 44 -17.43 7.18 11.69
CA ILE A 44 -18.53 6.25 11.41
C ILE A 44 -19.73 6.42 12.34
N SER A 45 -19.66 7.33 13.31
CA SER A 45 -20.80 7.73 14.15
C SER A 45 -21.05 9.23 14.10
N ASN A 46 -22.29 9.63 14.38
CA ASN A 46 -22.66 11.04 14.45
C ASN A 46 -21.89 11.77 15.55
N GLU A 47 -21.73 11.13 16.71
CA GLU A 47 -21.03 11.69 17.86
C GLU A 47 -19.56 11.94 17.55
N GLN A 48 -18.89 10.98 16.90
CA GLN A 48 -17.51 11.13 16.47
C GLN A 48 -17.37 12.24 15.43
N ALA A 49 -18.25 12.25 14.41
CA ALA A 49 -18.22 13.29 13.37
C ALA A 49 -18.37 14.70 13.95
N LEU A 50 -19.32 14.87 14.89
CA LEU A 50 -19.55 16.15 15.57
C LEU A 50 -18.33 16.56 16.42
N ALA A 51 -17.70 15.62 17.12
CA ALA A 51 -16.54 15.89 17.97
C ALA A 51 -15.29 16.23 17.12
N ASP A 52 -15.01 15.45 16.08
CA ASP A 52 -13.77 15.55 15.31
C ASP A 52 -13.79 16.72 14.31
N LEU A 53 -14.97 17.04 13.76
CA LEU A 53 -15.11 18.04 12.70
C LEU A 53 -15.67 19.38 13.18
N GLN A 54 -15.97 19.51 14.47
CA GLN A 54 -16.34 20.78 15.06
C GLN A 54 -15.22 21.81 14.88
N GLY A 55 -15.56 22.96 14.28
CA GLY A 55 -14.60 24.01 13.96
C GLY A 55 -13.93 23.87 12.58
N ILE A 56 -14.23 22.80 11.84
CA ILE A 56 -13.86 22.61 10.43
C ILE A 56 -15.10 22.77 9.55
N ALA A 57 -16.21 22.10 9.91
CA ALA A 57 -17.46 22.14 9.18
C ALA A 57 -18.38 23.25 9.74
N ASP A 58 -19.01 24.01 8.83
CA ASP A 58 -20.00 25.04 9.17
C ASP A 58 -21.37 24.44 9.54
N GLY A 59 -21.64 23.21 9.09
CA GLY A 59 -22.89 22.51 9.35
C GLY A 59 -22.76 21.00 9.20
N PHE A 60 -23.71 20.25 9.77
CA PHE A 60 -23.74 18.80 9.73
C PHE A 60 -25.10 18.31 9.26
N LEU A 61 -25.10 17.50 8.21
CA LEU A 61 -26.25 16.70 7.80
C LEU A 61 -26.06 15.27 8.28
N ILE A 62 -26.69 14.95 9.39
CA ILE A 62 -26.58 13.63 10.05
C ILE A 62 -27.80 12.76 9.77
N HIS A 63 -27.69 11.48 10.03
CA HIS A 63 -28.77 10.49 9.87
C HIS A 63 -28.80 9.50 11.05
N ASN A 64 -29.91 8.78 11.18
CA ASN A 64 -30.16 7.81 12.23
C ASN A 64 -29.92 6.36 11.83
N ARG A 65 -29.20 6.12 10.74
CA ARG A 65 -28.80 4.79 10.28
C ARG A 65 -27.33 4.58 10.58
N ASP A 66 -27.03 3.53 11.36
CA ASP A 66 -25.65 3.23 11.74
C ASP A 66 -24.79 2.87 10.53
N ILE A 67 -23.54 3.32 10.56
CA ILE A 67 -22.49 2.87 9.63
C ILE A 67 -21.80 1.68 10.30
N VAL A 68 -22.12 0.48 9.82
CA VAL A 68 -21.63 -0.78 10.42
C VAL A 68 -20.13 -0.93 10.18
N GLN A 69 -19.64 -0.45 9.04
CA GLN A 69 -18.25 -0.57 8.66
C GLN A 69 -17.82 0.58 7.76
N ARG A 70 -16.62 1.11 7.98
CA ARG A 70 -15.99 2.03 7.05
C ARG A 70 -15.73 1.35 5.71
N MET A 71 -16.02 2.06 4.64
CA MET A 71 -15.76 1.60 3.28
C MET A 71 -15.29 2.79 2.45
N ASP A 72 -14.08 2.72 1.92
CA ASP A 72 -13.56 3.71 0.97
C ASP A 72 -14.26 3.58 -0.38
N ASP A 73 -14.19 4.61 -1.20
CA ASP A 73 -14.65 4.52 -2.59
C ASP A 73 -13.60 3.81 -3.44
N SER A 74 -14.08 3.00 -4.39
CA SER A 74 -13.22 2.44 -5.42
C SER A 74 -12.75 3.52 -6.37
N GLY A 75 -11.51 3.41 -6.85
CA GLY A 75 -10.96 4.26 -7.90
C GLY A 75 -10.72 3.44 -9.16
N VAL A 76 -11.30 3.87 -10.26
CA VAL A 76 -11.17 3.21 -11.57
C VAL A 76 -10.87 4.28 -12.60
N ARG A 77 -9.85 4.09 -13.43
CA ARG A 77 -9.58 4.96 -14.58
C ARG A 77 -10.61 4.74 -15.69
N GLU A 78 -10.77 5.71 -16.58
CA GLU A 78 -11.60 5.59 -17.76
C GLU A 78 -11.22 4.36 -18.63
N SER A 79 -9.92 4.01 -18.63
CA SER A 79 -9.41 2.79 -19.28
C SER A 79 -9.92 1.48 -18.68
N GLY A 80 -10.60 1.51 -17.53
CA GLY A 80 -11.00 0.33 -16.75
C GLY A 80 -9.95 -0.16 -15.76
N GLU A 81 -8.80 0.51 -15.64
CA GLU A 81 -7.76 0.15 -14.68
C GLU A 81 -8.22 0.41 -13.24
N MET A 82 -8.19 -0.63 -12.42
CA MET A 82 -8.54 -0.55 -11.01
C MET A 82 -7.37 0.02 -10.19
N LEU A 83 -7.54 1.22 -9.64
CA LEU A 83 -6.57 1.87 -8.76
C LEU A 83 -6.77 1.50 -7.29
N ARG A 84 -8.02 1.33 -6.88
CA ARG A 84 -8.42 0.91 -5.52
C ARG A 84 -9.68 0.08 -5.61
N ARG A 85 -9.64 -1.13 -5.04
CA ARG A 85 -10.80 -2.01 -4.95
C ARG A 85 -11.47 -1.87 -3.58
N ALA A 86 -12.66 -1.30 -3.55
CA ALA A 86 -13.46 -1.07 -2.35
C ALA A 86 -14.97 -1.08 -2.68
N ARG A 87 -15.72 -0.04 -2.32
CA ARG A 87 -17.18 0.06 -2.52
C ARG A 87 -17.59 -0.30 -3.95
N GLY A 88 -18.59 -1.19 -4.08
CA GLY A 88 -19.12 -1.67 -5.35
C GLY A 88 -18.39 -2.88 -5.97
N TYR A 89 -17.19 -3.20 -5.45
CA TYR A 89 -16.41 -4.38 -5.87
C TYR A 89 -16.11 -5.34 -4.71
N VAL A 90 -16.04 -4.83 -3.51
CA VAL A 90 -15.91 -5.62 -2.29
C VAL A 90 -17.31 -5.78 -1.68
N PRO A 91 -17.69 -6.97 -1.23
CA PRO A 91 -16.90 -8.19 -1.03
C PRO A 91 -17.09 -9.26 -2.11
N ASP A 92 -17.26 -8.90 -3.37
CA ASP A 92 -17.42 -9.88 -4.43
C ASP A 92 -16.20 -10.80 -4.52
N ALA A 93 -16.48 -12.11 -4.67
CA ALA A 93 -15.45 -13.11 -4.80
C ALA A 93 -14.72 -13.01 -6.15
N LEU A 94 -13.42 -13.16 -6.12
CA LEU A 94 -12.58 -13.36 -7.30
C LEU A 94 -12.35 -14.86 -7.51
N ALA A 95 -12.42 -15.29 -8.77
CA ALA A 95 -12.01 -16.66 -9.09
C ALA A 95 -10.50 -16.81 -8.98
N LEU A 96 -10.05 -17.90 -8.38
CA LEU A 96 -8.65 -18.28 -8.44
C LEU A 96 -8.28 -18.73 -9.86
N PRO A 97 -7.01 -18.63 -10.25
CA PRO A 97 -6.54 -19.11 -11.55
C PRO A 97 -6.81 -20.60 -11.78
N PRO A 98 -6.86 -21.03 -13.06
CA PRO A 98 -7.02 -22.45 -13.38
C PRO A 98 -5.96 -23.33 -12.69
N GLY A 99 -6.40 -24.45 -12.16
CA GLY A 99 -5.53 -25.41 -11.44
C GLY A 99 -5.65 -25.33 -9.92
N PHE A 100 -6.04 -24.18 -9.36
CA PHE A 100 -6.37 -24.09 -7.93
C PHE A 100 -7.72 -24.76 -7.68
N LYS A 101 -7.71 -25.89 -6.98
CA LYS A 101 -8.91 -26.64 -6.62
C LYS A 101 -8.85 -27.05 -5.15
N ASN A 102 -10.01 -27.01 -4.50
CA ASN A 102 -10.15 -27.46 -3.12
C ASN A 102 -9.14 -26.79 -2.16
N VAL A 103 -8.82 -25.52 -2.38
CA VAL A 103 -7.94 -24.77 -1.47
C VAL A 103 -8.58 -24.74 -0.09
N PRO A 104 -7.87 -25.16 0.98
CA PRO A 104 -8.39 -25.08 2.33
C PRO A 104 -8.68 -23.62 2.71
N PRO A 105 -9.44 -23.36 3.79
CA PRO A 105 -9.63 -22.01 4.28
C PRO A 105 -8.31 -21.34 4.69
N VAL A 106 -7.84 -20.37 3.92
CA VAL A 106 -6.62 -19.60 4.14
C VAL A 106 -6.94 -18.14 4.38
N LEU A 107 -6.41 -17.57 5.45
CA LEU A 107 -6.44 -16.15 5.72
C LEU A 107 -5.11 -15.53 5.31
N CYS A 108 -5.11 -14.61 4.34
CA CYS A 108 -3.94 -13.85 3.92
C CYS A 108 -3.99 -12.45 4.52
N LEU A 109 -2.97 -12.04 5.28
CA LEU A 109 -2.99 -10.82 6.08
C LEU A 109 -2.46 -9.58 5.36
N GLY A 110 -1.73 -9.75 4.25
CA GLY A 110 -1.10 -8.65 3.52
C GLY A 110 0.08 -8.02 4.27
N ALA A 111 0.56 -6.89 3.74
CA ALA A 111 1.55 -6.02 4.36
C ALA A 111 0.85 -4.92 5.19
N ASP A 112 1.60 -4.03 5.86
CA ASP A 112 1.00 -3.02 6.75
C ASP A 112 0.46 -1.79 6.01
N LEU A 113 1.16 -1.31 4.97
CA LEU A 113 0.74 -0.13 4.20
C LEU A 113 -0.40 -0.47 3.23
N LYS A 114 -1.42 0.41 3.17
CA LYS A 114 -2.60 0.23 2.31
C LYS A 114 -3.21 -1.16 2.44
N ASN A 115 -3.25 -1.66 3.68
CA ASN A 115 -3.59 -3.05 3.98
C ASN A 115 -4.97 -3.45 3.46
N THR A 116 -5.02 -4.66 2.95
CA THR A 116 -6.20 -5.48 2.73
C THR A 116 -5.88 -6.90 3.20
N PHE A 117 -6.86 -7.62 3.73
CA PHE A 117 -6.73 -9.06 3.94
C PHE A 117 -7.56 -9.83 2.89
N CYS A 118 -7.31 -11.12 2.77
CA CYS A 118 -8.02 -11.97 1.83
C CYS A 118 -8.43 -13.29 2.48
N LEU A 119 -9.68 -13.69 2.26
CA LEU A 119 -10.21 -14.99 2.63
C LEU A 119 -10.21 -15.87 1.39
N VAL A 120 -9.48 -16.99 1.42
CA VAL A 120 -9.38 -17.93 0.30
C VAL A 120 -9.97 -19.26 0.71
N ARG A 121 -10.87 -19.83 -0.13
CA ARG A 121 -11.43 -21.16 0.07
C ARG A 121 -11.92 -21.74 -1.25
N GLY A 122 -11.61 -23.02 -1.49
CA GLY A 122 -12.03 -23.70 -2.71
C GLY A 122 -11.36 -23.13 -3.95
N GLU A 123 -12.12 -22.46 -4.79
CA GLU A 123 -11.65 -21.82 -6.02
C GLU A 123 -11.89 -20.29 -5.98
N GLN A 124 -12.08 -19.72 -4.79
CA GLN A 124 -12.44 -18.31 -4.63
C GLN A 124 -11.55 -17.58 -3.63
N ALA A 125 -11.32 -16.32 -3.90
CA ALA A 125 -10.67 -15.36 -3.03
C ALA A 125 -11.60 -14.17 -2.80
N VAL A 126 -11.79 -13.78 -1.54
CA VAL A 126 -12.58 -12.60 -1.16
C VAL A 126 -11.67 -11.62 -0.46
N LEU A 127 -11.36 -10.51 -1.13
CA LEU A 127 -10.58 -9.44 -0.55
C LEU A 127 -11.44 -8.57 0.39
N SER A 128 -10.83 -8.09 1.46
CA SER A 128 -11.42 -6.99 2.23
C SER A 128 -11.38 -5.69 1.43
N GLN A 129 -12.15 -4.70 1.89
CA GLN A 129 -11.94 -3.33 1.43
C GLN A 129 -10.53 -2.84 1.81
N HIS A 130 -10.11 -1.75 1.19
CA HIS A 130 -8.93 -1.01 1.61
C HIS A 130 -9.11 -0.54 3.06
N LEU A 131 -8.20 -0.91 3.95
CA LEU A 131 -8.28 -0.61 5.39
C LEU A 131 -7.35 0.56 5.76
N GLY A 132 -6.16 0.61 5.19
CA GLY A 132 -5.20 1.68 5.42
C GLY A 132 -3.90 1.17 6.04
N ASP A 133 -3.23 2.04 6.78
CA ASP A 133 -1.94 1.76 7.41
C ASP A 133 -2.13 1.16 8.81
N LEU A 134 -1.63 -0.05 9.01
CA LEU A 134 -1.74 -0.77 10.29
C LEU A 134 -0.87 -0.18 11.41
N SER A 135 -0.06 0.84 11.15
CA SER A 135 0.62 1.60 12.20
C SER A 135 -0.35 2.47 13.03
N ASP A 136 -1.57 2.72 12.55
CA ASP A 136 -2.61 3.44 13.28
C ASP A 136 -3.51 2.48 14.07
N ASP A 137 -3.65 2.71 15.37
CA ASP A 137 -4.44 1.85 16.28
C ASP A 137 -5.93 1.82 15.89
N GLY A 138 -6.47 2.92 15.36
CA GLY A 138 -7.85 2.98 14.88
C GLY A 138 -8.06 2.09 13.65
N ILE A 139 -7.08 2.05 12.75
CA ILE A 139 -7.09 1.15 11.59
C ILE A 139 -6.98 -0.31 12.06
N GLN A 140 -6.14 -0.62 13.04
CA GLN A 140 -6.05 -1.97 13.61
C GLN A 140 -7.37 -2.46 14.20
N MET A 141 -8.08 -1.59 14.91
CA MET A 141 -9.42 -1.92 15.45
C MET A 141 -10.41 -2.21 14.32
N GLN A 142 -10.48 -1.34 13.32
CA GLN A 142 -11.35 -1.52 12.16
C GLN A 142 -11.01 -2.78 11.36
N TRP A 143 -9.73 -3.14 11.26
CA TRP A 143 -9.28 -4.37 10.62
C TRP A 143 -9.86 -5.62 11.32
N ARG A 144 -9.78 -5.66 12.66
CA ARG A 144 -10.31 -6.79 13.45
C ARG A 144 -11.83 -6.91 13.32
N GLU A 145 -12.52 -5.78 13.31
CA GLU A 145 -13.98 -5.73 13.11
C GLU A 145 -14.37 -6.20 11.71
N ALA A 146 -13.65 -5.73 10.68
CA ALA A 146 -13.86 -6.12 9.30
C ALA A 146 -13.63 -7.63 9.09
N LEU A 147 -12.54 -8.17 9.66
CA LEU A 147 -12.28 -9.60 9.60
C LEU A 147 -13.40 -10.40 10.26
N ARG A 148 -13.80 -10.04 11.49
CA ARG A 148 -14.87 -10.71 12.20
C ARG A 148 -16.19 -10.68 11.42
N LEU A 149 -16.53 -9.53 10.83
CA LEU A 149 -17.74 -9.37 10.02
C LEU A 149 -17.68 -10.27 8.77
N MET A 150 -16.58 -10.27 8.03
CA MET A 150 -16.43 -11.11 6.84
C MET A 150 -16.41 -12.60 7.19
N GLN A 151 -15.77 -13.00 8.28
CA GLN A 151 -15.80 -14.38 8.77
C GLN A 151 -17.25 -14.85 9.05
N ASN A 152 -18.07 -13.99 9.66
CA ASN A 152 -19.46 -14.29 9.92
C ASN A 152 -20.31 -14.37 8.64
N ILE A 153 -20.12 -13.42 7.70
CA ILE A 153 -20.88 -13.38 6.42
C ILE A 153 -20.59 -14.62 5.58
N TYR A 154 -19.31 -15.06 5.54
CA TYR A 154 -18.87 -16.17 4.70
C TYR A 154 -18.82 -17.52 5.42
N ASP A 155 -19.23 -17.59 6.68
CA ASP A 155 -19.02 -18.78 7.53
C ASP A 155 -17.60 -19.32 7.36
N PHE A 156 -16.63 -18.45 7.62
CA PHE A 156 -15.23 -18.70 7.33
C PHE A 156 -14.40 -18.83 8.60
N THR A 157 -13.85 -20.02 8.78
CA THR A 157 -12.89 -20.30 9.85
C THR A 157 -11.55 -20.65 9.21
N PRO A 158 -10.49 -19.85 9.39
CA PRO A 158 -9.20 -20.13 8.78
C PRO A 158 -8.56 -21.39 9.35
N GLN A 159 -7.94 -22.18 8.50
CA GLN A 159 -7.11 -23.31 8.86
C GLN A 159 -5.60 -23.00 8.70
N TYR A 160 -5.28 -22.03 7.87
CA TYR A 160 -3.92 -21.56 7.60
C TYR A 160 -3.90 -20.04 7.54
N VAL A 161 -2.74 -19.47 7.86
CA VAL A 161 -2.50 -18.02 7.76
C VAL A 161 -1.30 -17.77 6.87
N VAL A 162 -1.41 -16.83 5.94
CA VAL A 162 -0.31 -16.37 5.09
C VAL A 162 0.00 -14.91 5.41
N HIS A 163 1.27 -14.58 5.54
CA HIS A 163 1.72 -13.22 5.89
C HIS A 163 3.03 -12.83 5.20
N ASP A 164 3.33 -11.54 5.19
CA ASP A 164 4.58 -10.99 4.65
C ASP A 164 5.80 -11.48 5.45
N ALA A 165 6.95 -11.56 4.80
CA ALA A 165 8.21 -11.94 5.41
C ALA A 165 8.75 -10.91 6.41
N HIS A 166 8.26 -9.66 6.39
CA HIS A 166 8.74 -8.61 7.27
C HIS A 166 8.35 -8.87 8.73
N PRO A 167 9.31 -9.14 9.65
CA PRO A 167 9.01 -9.58 11.01
C PRO A 167 8.40 -8.48 11.88
N GLY A 168 8.63 -7.23 11.53
CA GLY A 168 8.15 -6.04 12.26
C GLY A 168 6.76 -5.60 11.85
N TYR A 169 6.15 -6.16 10.80
CA TYR A 169 4.79 -5.80 10.43
C TYR A 169 3.78 -6.28 11.47
N VAL A 170 2.78 -5.45 11.73
CA VAL A 170 1.66 -5.75 12.63
C VAL A 170 0.92 -6.99 12.13
N SER A 171 0.67 -7.08 10.82
CA SER A 171 0.06 -8.25 10.18
C SER A 171 0.85 -9.53 10.44
N SER A 172 2.19 -9.48 10.37
CA SER A 172 3.05 -10.63 10.66
C SER A 172 3.08 -10.99 12.15
N GLN A 173 2.92 -10.01 13.05
CA GLN A 173 2.78 -10.26 14.50
C GLN A 173 1.46 -10.97 14.79
N TRP A 174 0.35 -10.51 14.22
CA TRP A 174 -0.96 -11.15 14.37
C TRP A 174 -0.97 -12.59 13.83
N ALA A 175 -0.29 -12.87 12.69
CA ALA A 175 -0.16 -14.22 12.20
C ALA A 175 0.40 -15.19 13.25
N ARG A 176 1.44 -14.74 13.97
CA ARG A 176 2.05 -15.55 15.05
C ARG A 176 1.14 -15.75 16.26
N GLU A 177 0.28 -14.78 16.55
CA GLU A 177 -0.66 -14.82 17.67
C GLU A 177 -1.88 -15.72 17.41
N MET A 178 -2.22 -15.98 16.15
CA MET A 178 -3.40 -16.78 15.77
C MET A 178 -3.31 -18.27 16.09
N ASN A 179 -2.12 -18.78 16.46
CA ASN A 179 -1.89 -20.19 16.77
C ASN A 179 -2.37 -21.17 15.69
N LEU A 180 -2.27 -20.76 14.42
CA LEU A 180 -2.57 -21.57 13.25
C LEU A 180 -1.27 -21.88 12.46
N PRO A 181 -1.24 -22.92 11.63
CA PRO A 181 -0.16 -23.10 10.70
C PRO A 181 0.04 -21.87 9.82
N THR A 182 1.25 -21.33 9.80
CA THR A 182 1.58 -20.09 9.06
C THR A 182 2.50 -20.37 7.89
N GLN A 183 2.31 -19.62 6.81
CA GLN A 183 3.21 -19.55 5.67
C GLN A 183 3.68 -18.12 5.48
N THR A 184 4.99 -17.93 5.46
CA THR A 184 5.63 -16.65 5.14
C THR A 184 5.87 -16.55 3.64
N VAL A 185 5.59 -15.39 3.05
CA VAL A 185 5.80 -15.10 1.63
C VAL A 185 6.66 -13.84 1.49
N LEU A 186 7.65 -13.89 0.59
CA LEU A 186 8.44 -12.71 0.24
C LEU A 186 7.56 -11.64 -0.42
N HIS A 187 7.76 -10.39 -0.05
CA HIS A 187 6.97 -9.26 -0.53
C HIS A 187 6.84 -9.21 -2.05
N HIS A 188 7.95 -9.26 -2.74
CA HIS A 188 8.01 -9.18 -4.21
C HIS A 188 7.50 -10.45 -4.91
N HIS A 189 7.58 -11.62 -4.25
CA HIS A 189 6.90 -12.83 -4.72
C HIS A 189 5.38 -12.67 -4.65
N ALA A 190 4.87 -12.07 -3.58
CA ALA A 190 3.43 -11.77 -3.46
C ALA A 190 2.95 -10.80 -4.54
N HIS A 191 3.72 -9.75 -4.87
CA HIS A 191 3.41 -8.86 -5.99
C HIS A 191 3.35 -9.61 -7.33
N ALA A 192 4.34 -10.44 -7.62
CA ALA A 192 4.37 -11.21 -8.85
C ALA A 192 3.20 -12.22 -8.91
N ALA A 193 2.93 -12.94 -7.82
CA ALA A 193 1.82 -13.89 -7.74
C ALA A 193 0.46 -13.21 -7.88
N ALA A 194 0.27 -12.00 -7.32
CA ALA A 194 -0.94 -11.21 -7.50
C ALA A 194 -1.17 -10.84 -8.98
N CYS A 195 -0.12 -10.39 -9.67
CA CYS A 195 -0.17 -10.11 -11.10
C CYS A 195 -0.53 -11.34 -11.93
N LEU A 196 0.09 -12.49 -11.64
CA LEU A 196 -0.25 -13.76 -12.27
C LEU A 196 -1.72 -14.14 -12.04
N ALA A 197 -2.22 -13.96 -10.81
CA ALA A 197 -3.59 -14.28 -10.45
C ALA A 197 -4.60 -13.36 -11.14
N GLU A 198 -4.33 -12.08 -11.23
CA GLU A 198 -5.16 -11.09 -11.92
C GLU A 198 -5.30 -11.41 -13.41
N HIS A 199 -4.24 -11.95 -14.03
CA HIS A 199 -4.24 -12.40 -15.42
C HIS A 199 -4.64 -13.87 -15.60
N LEU A 200 -5.14 -14.51 -14.56
CA LEU A 200 -5.59 -15.92 -14.57
C LEU A 200 -4.51 -16.89 -15.08
N TRP A 201 -3.23 -16.60 -14.81
CA TRP A 201 -2.16 -17.50 -15.16
C TRP A 201 -2.36 -18.87 -14.49
N PRO A 202 -2.32 -19.98 -15.21
CA PRO A 202 -2.62 -21.28 -14.61
C PRO A 202 -1.60 -21.67 -13.52
N LEU A 203 -2.04 -22.43 -12.52
CA LEU A 203 -1.17 -22.94 -11.44
C LEU A 203 0.06 -23.69 -11.98
N ASP A 204 -0.13 -24.42 -13.08
CA ASP A 204 0.92 -25.18 -13.77
C ASP A 204 1.38 -24.49 -15.07
N GLY A 205 1.19 -23.18 -15.18
CA GLY A 205 1.56 -22.37 -16.35
C GLY A 205 3.06 -22.16 -16.53
N GLY A 206 3.88 -22.70 -15.62
CA GLY A 206 5.33 -22.57 -15.64
C GLY A 206 5.84 -21.26 -15.05
N ASP A 207 7.15 -21.05 -15.19
CA ASP A 207 7.84 -19.86 -14.66
C ASP A 207 7.65 -18.64 -15.58
N VAL A 208 7.61 -17.49 -14.95
CA VAL A 208 7.66 -16.18 -15.64
C VAL A 208 8.80 -15.34 -15.10
N ILE A 209 9.25 -14.38 -15.89
CA ILE A 209 10.15 -13.32 -15.43
C ILE A 209 9.31 -12.15 -14.94
N ALA A 210 9.49 -11.79 -13.69
CA ALA A 210 8.83 -10.66 -13.06
C ALA A 210 9.85 -9.55 -12.79
N LEU A 211 9.52 -8.33 -13.22
CA LEU A 211 10.20 -7.10 -12.78
C LEU A 211 9.33 -6.49 -11.70
N THR A 212 9.78 -6.56 -10.46
CA THR A 212 9.07 -6.02 -9.30
C THR A 212 9.71 -4.71 -8.88
N LEU A 213 8.99 -3.60 -9.11
CA LEU A 213 9.45 -2.24 -8.86
C LEU A 213 8.62 -1.65 -7.72
N ASP A 214 9.29 -1.37 -6.61
CA ASP A 214 8.64 -0.99 -5.35
C ASP A 214 9.45 0.07 -4.59
N GLY A 215 8.84 0.59 -3.53
CA GLY A 215 9.53 1.41 -2.53
C GLY A 215 10.51 0.60 -1.72
N ILE A 216 10.04 -0.32 -0.93
CA ILE A 216 10.85 -1.28 -0.13
C ILE A 216 9.96 -2.46 0.26
N GLY A 217 10.49 -3.66 0.09
CA GLY A 217 9.93 -4.90 0.62
C GLY A 217 11.01 -5.81 1.18
N MET A 218 10.63 -6.72 2.07
CA MET A 218 11.57 -7.70 2.63
C MET A 218 11.89 -8.78 1.59
N GLY A 219 13.16 -8.87 1.26
CA GLY A 219 13.72 -9.91 0.41
C GLY A 219 14.37 -11.05 1.21
N GLU A 220 15.12 -11.88 0.50
CA GLU A 220 15.85 -13.00 1.11
C GLU A 220 16.89 -12.51 2.12
N ASN A 221 17.07 -13.27 3.20
CA ASN A 221 18.08 -13.00 4.23
C ASN A 221 18.00 -11.58 4.86
N GLY A 222 16.81 -10.99 4.84
CA GLY A 222 16.61 -9.64 5.39
C GLY A 222 17.09 -8.51 4.48
N ALA A 223 17.39 -8.78 3.21
CA ALA A 223 17.70 -7.76 2.23
C ALA A 223 16.50 -6.83 2.01
N LEU A 224 16.77 -5.56 1.77
CA LEU A 224 15.73 -4.59 1.40
C LEU A 224 15.67 -4.49 -0.12
N TRP A 225 14.64 -5.06 -0.69
CA TRP A 225 14.38 -5.09 -2.12
C TRP A 225 13.44 -3.96 -2.55
N GLY A 226 13.41 -3.67 -3.86
CA GLY A 226 12.50 -2.70 -4.45
C GLY A 226 12.75 -2.46 -5.94
N GLY A 227 13.66 -3.22 -6.54
CA GLY A 227 13.95 -3.11 -7.97
C GLY A 227 14.54 -4.43 -8.48
N GLU A 228 13.72 -5.51 -8.44
CA GLU A 228 14.21 -6.87 -8.63
C GLU A 228 13.72 -7.50 -9.92
N CYS A 229 14.58 -8.35 -10.49
CA CYS A 229 14.25 -9.27 -11.56
C CYS A 229 14.18 -10.68 -10.96
N LEU A 230 13.01 -11.29 -11.02
CA LEU A 230 12.70 -12.56 -10.39
C LEU A 230 12.24 -13.57 -11.44
N ARG A 231 12.62 -14.84 -11.28
CA ARG A 231 11.95 -15.97 -11.94
C ARG A 231 10.96 -16.56 -10.95
N VAL A 232 9.67 -16.51 -11.28
CA VAL A 232 8.62 -16.87 -10.35
C VAL A 232 7.55 -17.76 -10.97
N ASN A 233 6.96 -18.57 -10.13
CA ASN A 233 5.65 -19.20 -10.30
C ASN A 233 4.90 -19.08 -8.94
N TYR A 234 3.71 -19.66 -8.79
CA TYR A 234 2.98 -19.57 -7.51
C TYR A 234 3.66 -20.29 -6.34
N ARG A 235 4.61 -21.18 -6.59
CA ARG A 235 5.27 -22.02 -5.55
C ARG A 235 6.66 -21.53 -5.23
N GLU A 236 7.36 -20.98 -6.21
CA GLU A 236 8.79 -20.68 -6.13
C GLU A 236 9.10 -19.26 -6.61
N CYS A 237 10.11 -18.67 -6.00
CA CYS A 237 10.66 -17.39 -6.35
C CYS A 237 12.18 -17.49 -6.33
N GLN A 238 12.82 -17.20 -7.46
CA GLN A 238 14.28 -17.15 -7.58
C GLN A 238 14.72 -15.73 -7.94
N HIS A 239 15.57 -15.16 -7.13
CA HIS A 239 16.22 -13.89 -7.44
C HIS A 239 17.24 -14.04 -8.55
N LEU A 240 17.09 -13.30 -9.65
CA LEU A 240 18.00 -13.31 -10.79
C LEU A 240 18.97 -12.12 -10.76
N GLY A 241 18.56 -11.02 -10.18
CA GLY A 241 19.32 -9.78 -10.09
C GLY A 241 18.38 -8.58 -9.86
N GLY A 242 18.94 -7.39 -9.82
CA GLY A 242 18.14 -6.18 -9.56
C GLY A 242 18.96 -4.92 -9.67
N LEU A 243 18.36 -3.80 -9.25
CA LEU A 243 19.08 -2.55 -9.11
C LEU A 243 20.21 -2.68 -8.08
N PRO A 244 21.35 -2.00 -8.29
CA PRO A 244 22.40 -2.00 -7.28
C PRO A 244 21.88 -1.43 -5.95
N ALA A 245 22.15 -2.14 -4.86
CA ALA A 245 21.75 -1.68 -3.54
C ALA A 245 22.49 -0.40 -3.15
N VAL A 246 21.78 0.63 -2.72
CA VAL A 246 22.29 1.94 -2.31
C VAL A 246 21.85 2.22 -0.89
N ALA A 247 22.65 2.98 -0.14
CA ALA A 247 22.34 3.34 1.24
C ALA A 247 21.02 4.14 1.33
N LEU A 248 20.26 3.87 2.40
CA LEU A 248 19.08 4.65 2.81
C LEU A 248 19.44 5.51 4.02
N PRO A 249 19.94 6.73 3.83
CA PRO A 249 20.48 7.51 4.95
C PRO A 249 19.38 8.02 5.88
N GLY A 250 19.38 7.51 7.10
CA GLY A 250 18.34 7.80 8.10
C GLY A 250 17.14 6.86 8.03
N GLY A 251 17.23 5.72 7.31
CA GLY A 251 16.13 4.76 7.18
C GLY A 251 14.88 5.41 6.60
N ASP A 252 13.79 5.45 7.36
CA ASP A 252 12.49 6.01 6.93
C ASP A 252 12.55 7.49 6.53
N LEU A 253 13.53 8.25 7.05
CA LEU A 253 13.70 9.64 6.64
C LEU A 253 14.11 9.77 5.17
N ALA A 254 14.75 8.76 4.60
CA ALA A 254 15.09 8.75 3.18
C ALA A 254 13.84 8.83 2.28
N ALA A 255 12.72 8.22 2.71
CA ALA A 255 11.45 8.32 1.98
C ALA A 255 10.78 9.70 2.10
N LYS A 256 11.07 10.45 3.17
CA LYS A 256 10.48 11.77 3.44
C LYS A 256 11.33 12.93 2.95
N GLN A 257 12.61 12.70 2.70
CA GLN A 257 13.60 13.70 2.33
C GLN A 257 14.39 13.23 1.09
N PRO A 258 13.88 13.44 -0.11
CA PRO A 258 14.44 12.95 -1.38
C PRO A 258 15.91 13.29 -1.62
N TRP A 259 16.38 14.44 -1.14
CA TRP A 259 17.78 14.84 -1.25
C TRP A 259 18.78 13.84 -0.61
N ARG A 260 18.33 13.07 0.39
CA ARG A 260 19.15 12.03 1.03
C ARG A 260 19.45 10.88 0.06
N ASN A 261 18.46 10.50 -0.73
CA ASN A 261 18.60 9.49 -1.76
C ASN A 261 19.51 9.99 -2.90
N LEU A 262 19.36 11.27 -3.30
CA LEU A 262 20.26 11.88 -4.28
C LEU A 262 21.70 11.87 -3.79
N LEU A 263 21.98 12.26 -2.54
CA LEU A 263 23.32 12.16 -1.96
C LEU A 263 23.86 10.73 -2.03
N ALA A 264 23.08 9.73 -1.63
CA ALA A 264 23.51 8.34 -1.62
C ALA A 264 23.85 7.81 -3.03
N GLN A 265 23.01 8.16 -4.03
CA GLN A 265 23.27 7.85 -5.45
C GLN A 265 24.54 8.54 -5.96
N CYS A 266 24.70 9.82 -5.65
CA CYS A 266 25.89 10.60 -6.04
C CYS A 266 27.17 10.01 -5.45
N LEU A 267 27.20 9.72 -4.17
CA LEU A 267 28.36 9.13 -3.51
C LEU A 267 28.77 7.77 -4.11
N ARG A 268 27.81 7.03 -4.63
CA ARG A 268 28.05 5.69 -5.18
C ARG A 268 28.44 5.70 -6.65
N PHE A 269 27.82 6.57 -7.47
CA PHE A 269 27.86 6.44 -8.93
C PHE A 269 28.37 7.69 -9.67
N VAL A 270 28.43 8.85 -9.01
CA VAL A 270 28.75 10.12 -9.69
C VAL A 270 30.03 10.72 -9.10
N PRO A 271 31.19 10.51 -9.75
CA PRO A 271 32.42 11.20 -9.36
C PRO A 271 32.24 12.72 -9.40
N GLU A 272 32.85 13.43 -8.44
CA GLU A 272 32.84 14.89 -8.40
C GLU A 272 31.44 15.52 -8.50
N TRP A 273 30.43 14.82 -7.91
CA TRP A 273 29.02 15.20 -7.96
C TRP A 273 28.74 16.65 -7.53
N GLN A 274 29.62 17.24 -6.70
CA GLN A 274 29.50 18.62 -6.24
C GLN A 274 29.63 19.66 -7.38
N ASN A 275 30.16 19.26 -8.54
CA ASN A 275 30.32 20.14 -9.70
C ASN A 275 29.07 20.25 -10.55
N TYR A 276 28.01 19.50 -10.23
CA TYR A 276 26.76 19.48 -11.01
C TYR A 276 25.68 20.34 -10.34
N SER A 277 24.99 21.18 -11.13
CA SER A 277 23.91 22.06 -10.68
C SER A 277 22.73 21.31 -10.11
N GLU A 278 22.46 20.10 -10.61
CA GLU A 278 21.39 19.21 -10.20
C GLU A 278 21.54 18.70 -8.75
N THR A 279 22.71 18.86 -8.17
CA THR A 279 22.99 18.50 -6.79
C THR A 279 22.85 19.65 -5.79
N ALA A 280 22.41 20.82 -6.24
CA ALA A 280 22.28 22.02 -5.42
C ALA A 280 21.41 21.78 -4.15
N SER A 281 20.34 21.00 -4.25
CA SER A 281 19.50 20.64 -3.12
C SER A 281 20.26 19.87 -2.03
N VAL A 282 21.23 19.05 -2.40
CA VAL A 282 22.12 18.33 -1.47
C VAL A 282 23.13 19.29 -0.86
N GLN A 283 23.74 20.15 -1.67
CA GLN A 283 24.80 21.06 -1.23
C GLN A 283 24.32 22.09 -0.20
N GLN A 284 23.04 22.42 -0.20
CA GLN A 284 22.40 23.30 0.77
C GLN A 284 22.15 22.63 2.13
N GLN A 285 22.31 21.32 2.23
CA GLN A 285 22.08 20.54 3.44
C GLN A 285 23.40 20.22 4.16
N ASN A 286 23.29 19.69 5.37
CA ASN A 286 24.46 19.21 6.13
C ASN A 286 24.91 17.81 5.63
N TRP A 287 25.19 17.72 4.31
CA TRP A 287 25.46 16.47 3.62
C TRP A 287 26.74 15.77 4.11
N SER A 288 27.75 16.51 4.57
CA SER A 288 29.04 15.94 4.97
C SER A 288 28.94 15.03 6.20
N VAL A 289 28.01 15.32 7.12
CA VAL A 289 27.72 14.47 8.27
C VAL A 289 27.02 13.19 7.80
N LEU A 290 26.06 13.35 6.89
CA LEU A 290 25.31 12.22 6.34
C LEU A 290 26.20 11.30 5.49
N ALA A 291 27.10 11.87 4.69
CA ALA A 291 28.10 11.12 3.92
C ALA A 291 28.97 10.23 4.83
N ARG A 292 29.45 10.78 5.96
CA ARG A 292 30.19 10.01 6.95
C ARG A 292 29.35 8.91 7.61
N ALA A 293 28.07 9.16 7.84
CA ALA A 293 27.16 8.14 8.37
C ALA A 293 26.95 6.98 7.35
N ILE A 294 26.80 7.31 6.07
CA ILE A 294 26.72 6.32 4.98
C ILE A 294 28.01 5.47 4.93
N GLU A 295 29.16 6.13 4.91
CA GLU A 295 30.49 5.46 4.85
C GLU A 295 30.69 4.48 6.01
N ARG A 296 30.18 4.83 7.20
CA ARG A 296 30.27 4.01 8.41
C ARG A 296 29.10 3.02 8.59
N GLY A 297 28.13 3.01 7.69
CA GLY A 297 26.94 2.17 7.80
C GLY A 297 26.03 2.54 8.99
N ILE A 298 26.10 3.78 9.48
CA ILE A 298 25.31 4.22 10.65
C ILE A 298 23.94 4.67 10.18
N ASN A 299 22.89 3.95 10.59
CA ASN A 299 21.50 4.21 10.19
C ASN A 299 21.34 4.46 8.67
N ALA A 300 22.01 3.63 7.89
CA ALA A 300 22.06 3.71 6.43
C ALA A 300 22.04 2.30 5.81
N PRO A 301 20.96 1.50 6.02
CA PRO A 301 20.84 0.17 5.45
C PRO A 301 20.90 0.25 3.91
N LEU A 302 21.34 -0.82 3.27
CA LEU A 302 21.38 -0.92 1.81
C LEU A 302 20.06 -1.44 1.27
N ALA A 303 19.54 -0.81 0.21
CA ALA A 303 18.35 -1.26 -0.49
C ALA A 303 18.47 -1.08 -2.01
N SER A 304 17.90 -2.01 -2.77
CA SER A 304 17.76 -1.94 -4.23
C SER A 304 16.48 -1.22 -4.68
N SER A 305 16.07 -0.21 -3.92
CA SER A 305 14.79 0.47 -4.03
C SER A 305 14.65 1.30 -5.31
N CYS A 306 13.70 0.94 -6.18
CA CYS A 306 13.31 1.73 -7.34
C CYS A 306 12.62 3.04 -6.91
N GLY A 307 11.77 3.00 -5.89
CA GLY A 307 11.12 4.20 -5.35
C GLY A 307 12.11 5.23 -4.87
N ARG A 308 13.17 4.81 -4.17
CA ARG A 308 14.24 5.74 -3.71
C ARG A 308 15.10 6.26 -4.86
N LEU A 309 15.23 5.51 -5.94
CA LEU A 309 15.85 6.01 -7.16
C LEU A 309 15.01 7.13 -7.80
N PHE A 310 13.68 6.96 -7.88
CA PHE A 310 12.78 8.02 -8.35
C PHE A 310 12.86 9.27 -7.46
N ASP A 311 12.91 9.12 -6.14
CA ASP A 311 13.08 10.25 -5.23
C ASP A 311 14.40 11.01 -5.48
N ALA A 312 15.49 10.27 -5.73
CA ALA A 312 16.78 10.88 -6.06
C ALA A 312 16.71 11.70 -7.36
N VAL A 313 16.07 11.13 -8.40
CA VAL A 313 15.87 11.83 -9.68
C VAL A 313 14.96 13.06 -9.49
N ALA A 314 13.87 12.94 -8.75
CA ALA A 314 12.99 14.07 -8.46
C ALA A 314 13.72 15.20 -7.72
N ALA A 315 14.59 14.87 -6.77
CA ALA A 315 15.42 15.86 -6.08
C ALA A 315 16.42 16.53 -7.01
N ALA A 316 17.03 15.77 -7.94
CA ALA A 316 17.95 16.32 -8.94
C ALA A 316 17.24 17.28 -9.93
N LEU A 317 16.01 16.95 -10.30
CA LEU A 317 15.19 17.78 -11.20
C LEU A 317 14.52 18.96 -10.51
N GLY A 318 14.64 19.09 -9.17
CA GLY A 318 13.94 20.10 -8.39
C GLY A 318 12.41 19.92 -8.30
N CYS A 319 11.92 18.72 -8.59
CA CYS A 319 10.49 18.37 -8.53
C CYS A 319 10.04 17.95 -7.13
N ALA A 320 10.96 17.62 -6.24
CA ALA A 320 10.66 17.21 -4.87
C ALA A 320 10.84 18.37 -3.90
N PRO A 321 10.01 18.48 -2.86
CA PRO A 321 10.27 19.43 -1.77
C PRO A 321 11.62 19.10 -1.10
N ALA A 322 12.33 20.14 -0.72
CA ALA A 322 13.66 20.06 -0.09
C ALA A 322 13.59 19.47 1.34
#